data_e32173fe84f84926252385006c765da0
#
_entry.id   e32173fe84f84926252385006c765da0
#
_cell.length_a   1.000
_cell.length_b   1.000
_cell.length_c   1.000
_cell.angle_alpha   90.00
_cell.angle_beta   90.00
_cell.angle_gamma   90.00
#
_symmetry.space_group_name_H-M   'P 1'
#
loop_
_entity.id
_entity.type
_entity.pdbx_description
1 polymer ?
#
loop_
_entity_poly.entity_id
_entity_poly.type
_entity_poly.pdbx_seq_one_letter_code
_entity_poly.pdbx_strand_id
1 'polypeptide(L)'
;MMGFIGSGLGIAVFLLVFIIFKWINILNEYERGVIFRLGRVLKDAKGPGLVIVMWPIDRMVKISLRTVVHDIPPQDVITRDNVSVKVNAVVYFRVMNPVKSVVEVENYVYATSQLAQTTLRAVLGEADLDDLLSKRESVNVRLQTIIDEHSDPWG
;
A
#
# COMPACT_ATOMS: atom_id res chain seq x y z
N MET A 1 -6.32 42.80 39.19
CA MET A 1 -5.17 42.22 38.47
C MET A 1 -5.06 40.69 38.59
N MET A 2 -5.57 40.02 39.58
CA MET A 2 -5.51 38.56 39.76
C MET A 2 -6.42 37.74 38.84
N GLY A 3 -7.51 38.29 38.31
CA GLY A 3 -8.44 37.57 37.43
C GLY A 3 -7.94 37.30 36.01
N PHE A 4 -7.08 38.15 35.47
CA PHE A 4 -6.53 38.00 34.12
C PHE A 4 -5.43 36.92 34.04
N ILE A 5 -4.69 36.71 35.13
CA ILE A 5 -3.64 35.67 35.19
C ILE A 5 -4.26 34.28 35.28
N GLY A 6 -5.37 34.14 36.01
CA GLY A 6 -6.10 32.87 36.14
C GLY A 6 -6.77 32.40 34.81
N SER A 7 -7.32 33.34 34.03
CA SER A 7 -7.91 33.03 32.74
C SER A 7 -6.86 32.66 31.68
N GLY A 8 -5.69 33.35 31.68
CA GLY A 8 -4.59 33.03 30.76
C GLY A 8 -3.98 31.64 31.03
N LEU A 9 -3.80 31.32 32.30
CA LEU A 9 -3.28 30.02 32.74
C LEU A 9 -4.26 28.87 32.41
N GLY A 10 -5.57 29.09 32.59
CA GLY A 10 -6.60 28.13 32.23
C GLY A 10 -6.64 27.86 30.71
N ILE A 11 -6.53 28.89 29.89
CA ILE A 11 -6.46 28.75 28.42
C ILE A 11 -5.18 28.02 28.01
N ALA A 12 -4.05 28.32 28.60
CA ALA A 12 -2.78 27.66 28.29
C ALA A 12 -2.82 26.17 28.65
N VAL A 13 -3.35 25.81 29.80
CA VAL A 13 -3.53 24.41 30.21
C VAL A 13 -4.51 23.67 29.26
N PHE A 14 -5.62 24.31 28.90
CA PHE A 14 -6.58 23.74 27.97
C PHE A 14 -5.97 23.46 26.58
N LEU A 15 -5.20 24.42 26.04
CA LEU A 15 -4.47 24.26 24.80
C LEU A 15 -3.43 23.13 24.87
N LEU A 16 -2.72 23.03 25.97
CA LEU A 16 -1.71 21.99 26.20
C LEU A 16 -2.35 20.59 26.23
N VAL A 17 -3.44 20.44 26.95
CA VAL A 17 -4.22 19.19 26.99
C VAL A 17 -4.77 18.85 25.60
N PHE A 18 -5.30 19.83 24.87
CA PHE A 18 -5.80 19.63 23.52
C PHE A 18 -4.72 19.16 22.53
N ILE A 19 -3.51 19.70 22.65
CA ILE A 19 -2.35 19.28 21.84
C ILE A 19 -1.96 17.84 22.18
N ILE A 20 -1.92 17.48 23.46
CA ILE A 20 -1.58 16.11 23.90
C ILE A 20 -2.60 15.09 23.35
N PHE A 21 -3.89 15.41 23.36
CA PHE A 21 -4.91 14.55 22.77
C PHE A 21 -4.74 14.35 21.27
N LYS A 22 -4.25 15.36 20.55
CA LYS A 22 -3.94 15.26 19.11
C LYS A 22 -2.73 14.37 18.80
N TRP A 23 -1.86 14.11 19.77
CA TRP A 23 -0.68 13.26 19.59
C TRP A 23 -1.00 11.77 19.71
N ILE A 24 -2.13 11.45 20.31
CA ILE A 24 -2.57 10.06 20.50
C ILE A 24 -3.22 9.56 19.22
N ASN A 25 -2.63 8.55 18.60
CA ASN A 25 -3.17 7.86 17.45
C ASN A 25 -3.36 6.38 17.78
N ILE A 26 -4.52 5.85 17.45
CA ILE A 26 -4.83 4.44 17.62
C ILE A 26 -4.72 3.77 16.25
N LEU A 27 -3.96 2.68 16.19
CA LEU A 27 -3.81 1.82 15.03
C LEU A 27 -4.57 0.51 15.28
N ASN A 28 -5.35 0.08 14.29
CA ASN A 28 -6.00 -1.22 14.32
C ASN A 28 -4.97 -2.35 14.16
N GLU A 29 -5.36 -3.56 14.50
CA GLU A 29 -4.45 -4.72 14.44
C GLU A 29 -3.94 -5.00 13.03
N TYR A 30 -4.74 -4.72 12.03
CA TYR A 30 -4.41 -4.86 10.61
C TYR A 30 -3.71 -3.63 10.02
N GLU A 31 -3.42 -2.60 10.80
CA GLU A 31 -2.77 -1.38 10.37
C GLU A 31 -1.35 -1.29 10.93
N ARG A 32 -0.47 -0.65 10.15
CA ARG A 32 0.87 -0.27 10.59
C ARG A 32 1.08 1.20 10.30
N GLY A 33 1.70 1.89 11.26
CA GLY A 33 2.04 3.30 11.12
C GLY A 33 3.49 3.48 10.68
N VAL A 34 3.68 4.02 9.49
CA VAL A 34 5.02 4.47 9.04
C VAL A 34 5.20 5.91 9.46
N ILE A 35 6.20 6.15 10.31
CA ILE A 35 6.45 7.49 10.88
C ILE A 35 7.61 8.15 10.14
N PHE A 36 7.36 9.36 9.68
CA PHE A 36 8.37 10.28 9.15
C PHE A 36 8.69 11.33 10.21
N ARG A 37 9.91 11.32 10.70
CA ARG A 37 10.43 12.30 11.65
C ARG A 37 11.30 13.31 10.91
N LEU A 38 10.86 14.57 10.87
CA LEU A 38 11.56 15.63 10.13
C LEU A 38 11.91 15.25 8.69
N GLY A 39 11.00 14.54 8.00
CA GLY A 39 11.18 14.07 6.63
C GLY A 39 11.96 12.76 6.46
N ARG A 40 12.49 12.19 7.56
CA ARG A 40 13.17 10.87 7.51
C ARG A 40 12.25 9.77 8.01
N VAL A 41 12.17 8.68 7.27
CA VAL A 41 11.43 7.51 7.68
C VAL A 41 12.13 6.80 8.85
N LEU A 42 11.36 6.37 9.85
CA LEU A 42 11.85 5.48 10.89
C LEU A 42 11.96 4.06 10.32
N LYS A 43 13.01 3.34 10.73
CA LYS A 43 13.31 1.98 10.21
C LYS A 43 12.18 0.98 10.41
N ASP A 44 11.45 1.11 11.52
CA ASP A 44 10.39 0.18 11.90
C ASP A 44 9.03 0.86 11.86
N ALA A 45 8.08 0.21 11.18
CA ALA A 45 6.67 0.60 11.24
C ALA A 45 6.14 0.31 12.65
N LYS A 46 5.35 1.24 13.20
CA LYS A 46 4.71 1.06 14.51
C LYS A 46 3.59 0.04 14.41
N GLY A 47 3.56 -0.87 15.39
CA GLY A 47 2.54 -1.92 15.51
C GLY A 47 1.18 -1.38 15.94
N PRO A 48 0.18 -2.28 16.08
CA PRO A 48 -1.16 -1.92 16.50
C PRO A 48 -1.18 -1.39 17.94
N GLY A 49 -2.22 -0.62 18.24
CA GLY A 49 -2.44 -0.04 19.54
C GLY A 49 -2.19 1.46 19.58
N LEU A 50 -1.81 1.96 20.73
CA LEU A 50 -1.64 3.38 21.00
C LEU A 50 -0.25 3.83 20.54
N VAL A 51 -0.21 4.75 19.59
CA VAL A 51 1.02 5.34 19.05
C VAL A 51 0.99 6.85 19.27
N ILE A 52 2.07 7.37 19.85
CA ILE A 52 2.25 8.80 20.07
C ILE A 52 2.99 9.39 18.87
N VAL A 53 2.35 10.34 18.19
CA VAL A 53 2.88 11.05 17.02
C VAL A 53 2.99 12.53 17.38
N MET A 54 4.20 13.04 17.54
CA MET A 54 4.45 14.41 17.95
C MET A 54 4.31 15.38 16.76
N TRP A 55 3.09 15.81 16.49
CA TRP A 55 2.91 16.90 15.53
C TRP A 55 3.49 18.20 16.06
N PRO A 56 4.22 19.00 15.28
CA PRO A 56 4.47 18.94 13.83
C PRO A 56 5.74 18.16 13.41
N ILE A 57 6.49 17.57 14.34
CA ILE A 57 7.79 16.93 14.08
C ILE A 57 7.61 15.59 13.34
N ASP A 58 6.63 14.81 13.79
CA ASP A 58 6.34 13.48 13.27
C ASP A 58 5.09 13.51 12.39
N ARG A 59 5.16 12.82 11.24
CA ARG A 59 4.03 12.56 10.37
C ARG A 59 3.87 11.06 10.22
N MET A 60 2.66 10.55 10.40
CA MET A 60 2.36 9.13 10.28
C MET A 60 1.50 8.84 9.04
N VAL A 61 1.89 7.81 8.30
CA VAL A 61 1.12 7.22 7.22
C VAL A 61 0.64 5.85 7.67
N LYS A 62 -0.68 5.61 7.65
CA LYS A 62 -1.29 4.32 8.01
C LYS A 62 -1.36 3.43 6.78
N ILE A 63 -0.86 2.21 6.90
CA ILE A 63 -0.89 1.19 5.85
C ILE A 63 -1.64 -0.03 6.36
N SER A 64 -2.59 -0.51 5.59
CA SER A 64 -3.33 -1.74 5.88
C SER A 64 -2.55 -2.97 5.39
N LEU A 65 -2.46 -4.00 6.25
CA LEU A 65 -1.86 -5.29 5.91
C LEU A 65 -2.87 -6.31 5.37
N ARG A 66 -4.13 -5.90 5.22
CA ARG A 66 -5.17 -6.78 4.67
C ARG A 66 -4.92 -7.04 3.19
N THR A 67 -5.36 -8.22 2.75
CA THR A 67 -5.36 -8.53 1.32
C THR A 67 -6.31 -7.60 0.58
N VAL A 68 -5.80 -6.98 -0.46
CA VAL A 68 -6.53 -6.13 -1.38
C VAL A 68 -6.84 -6.92 -2.64
N VAL A 69 -8.06 -6.79 -3.12
CA VAL A 69 -8.51 -7.36 -4.39
C VAL A 69 -8.60 -6.22 -5.40
N HIS A 70 -7.92 -6.37 -6.51
CA HIS A 70 -7.90 -5.36 -7.57
C HIS A 70 -8.24 -5.96 -8.92
N ASP A 71 -9.28 -5.42 -9.54
CA ASP A 71 -9.70 -5.83 -10.89
C ASP A 71 -8.80 -5.17 -11.93
N ILE A 72 -8.24 -6.00 -12.79
CA ILE A 72 -7.45 -5.55 -13.93
C ILE A 72 -8.38 -5.35 -15.13
N PRO A 73 -8.40 -4.17 -15.74
CA PRO A 73 -9.23 -3.91 -16.90
C PRO A 73 -8.95 -4.89 -18.02
N PRO A 74 -9.97 -5.22 -18.84
CA PRO A 74 -9.80 -6.13 -19.98
C PRO A 74 -8.67 -5.67 -20.90
N GLN A 75 -7.77 -6.59 -21.23
CA GLN A 75 -6.65 -6.36 -22.15
C GLN A 75 -6.89 -7.12 -23.45
N ASP A 76 -6.69 -6.45 -24.59
CA ASP A 76 -6.66 -7.08 -25.89
C ASP A 76 -5.22 -7.55 -26.16
N VAL A 77 -5.05 -8.85 -26.34
CA VAL A 77 -3.76 -9.49 -26.54
C VAL A 77 -3.82 -10.37 -27.78
N ILE A 78 -2.72 -10.39 -28.54
CA ILE A 78 -2.53 -11.31 -29.65
C ILE A 78 -1.61 -12.44 -29.16
N THR A 79 -2.10 -13.66 -29.18
CA THR A 79 -1.35 -14.87 -28.79
C THR A 79 -0.27 -15.19 -29.80
N ARG A 80 0.64 -16.12 -29.44
CA ARG A 80 1.75 -16.53 -30.32
C ARG A 80 1.25 -17.13 -31.64
N ASP A 81 0.12 -17.82 -31.63
CA ASP A 81 -0.57 -18.38 -32.80
C ASP A 81 -1.43 -17.38 -33.60
N ASN A 82 -1.21 -16.06 -33.31
CA ASN A 82 -1.84 -14.94 -34.01
C ASN A 82 -3.36 -14.86 -33.84
N VAL A 83 -3.86 -15.26 -32.67
CA VAL A 83 -5.27 -15.14 -32.30
C VAL A 83 -5.46 -13.95 -31.37
N SER A 84 -6.39 -13.05 -31.70
CA SER A 84 -6.75 -11.95 -30.84
C SER A 84 -7.70 -12.42 -29.75
N VAL A 85 -7.33 -12.19 -28.48
CA VAL A 85 -8.12 -12.55 -27.31
C VAL A 85 -8.28 -11.35 -26.38
N LYS A 86 -9.45 -11.25 -25.74
CA LYS A 86 -9.70 -10.28 -24.69
C LYS A 86 -9.67 -11.01 -23.35
N VAL A 87 -8.79 -10.55 -22.47
CA VAL A 87 -8.57 -11.18 -21.17
C VAL A 87 -8.72 -10.16 -20.06
N ASN A 88 -9.45 -10.51 -19.02
CA ASN A 88 -9.51 -9.81 -17.76
C ASN A 88 -8.89 -10.67 -16.65
N ALA A 89 -8.43 -10.01 -15.58
CA ALA A 89 -7.82 -10.68 -14.45
C ALA A 89 -8.19 -9.98 -13.16
N VAL A 90 -8.02 -10.70 -12.05
CA VAL A 90 -8.14 -10.16 -10.70
C VAL A 90 -6.85 -10.48 -9.96
N VAL A 91 -6.27 -9.47 -9.34
CA VAL A 91 -5.03 -9.62 -8.56
C VAL A 91 -5.34 -9.46 -7.08
N TYR A 92 -4.86 -10.43 -6.30
CA TYR A 92 -4.89 -10.42 -4.85
C TYR A 92 -3.48 -10.10 -4.34
N PHE A 93 -3.33 -9.05 -3.57
CA PHE A 93 -2.05 -8.71 -2.97
C PHE A 93 -2.22 -8.13 -1.57
N ARG A 94 -1.15 -8.12 -0.81
CA ARG A 94 -1.07 -7.47 0.51
C ARG A 94 0.31 -6.87 0.72
N VAL A 95 0.38 -5.85 1.55
CA VAL A 95 1.65 -5.23 1.93
C VAL A 95 2.34 -6.10 2.97
N MET A 96 3.57 -6.53 2.68
CA MET A 96 4.42 -7.30 3.59
C MET A 96 5.38 -6.39 4.38
N ASN A 97 5.89 -5.34 3.73
CA ASN A 97 6.75 -4.34 4.36
C ASN A 97 6.17 -2.94 4.18
N PRO A 98 5.48 -2.40 5.22
CA PRO A 98 4.83 -1.09 5.15
C PRO A 98 5.80 0.07 4.89
N VAL A 99 7.04 -0.02 5.36
CA VAL A 99 8.04 1.05 5.15
C VAL A 99 8.40 1.14 3.68
N LYS A 100 8.71 0.01 3.04
CA LYS A 100 9.03 -0.03 1.61
C LYS A 100 7.86 0.43 0.75
N SER A 101 6.64 0.02 1.07
CA SER A 101 5.44 0.38 0.29
C SER A 101 5.12 1.88 0.28
N VAL A 102 5.69 2.63 1.22
CA VAL A 102 5.51 4.10 1.29
C VAL A 102 6.72 4.85 0.74
N VAL A 103 7.93 4.29 0.86
CA VAL A 103 9.17 4.96 0.48
C VAL A 103 9.55 4.68 -0.97
N GLU A 104 9.43 3.43 -1.41
CA GLU A 104 9.91 2.97 -2.71
C GLU A 104 8.92 3.25 -3.85
N VAL A 105 7.63 3.39 -3.55
CA VAL A 105 6.59 3.62 -4.54
C VAL A 105 5.56 4.64 -4.04
N GLU A 106 5.17 5.56 -4.89
CA GLU A 106 4.21 6.61 -4.54
C GLU A 106 2.80 6.04 -4.30
N ASN A 107 2.37 5.15 -5.19
CA ASN A 107 1.06 4.49 -5.13
C ASN A 107 1.20 3.02 -5.51
N TYR A 108 1.36 2.17 -4.49
CA TYR A 108 1.57 0.73 -4.70
C TYR A 108 0.37 0.04 -5.37
N VAL A 109 -0.86 0.51 -5.14
CA VAL A 109 -2.07 -0.05 -5.77
C VAL A 109 -2.03 0.20 -7.28
N TYR A 110 -1.75 1.43 -7.68
CA TYR A 110 -1.64 1.80 -9.08
C TYR A 110 -0.45 1.10 -9.76
N ALA A 111 0.71 1.08 -9.10
CA ALA A 111 1.90 0.43 -9.62
C ALA A 111 1.68 -1.08 -9.84
N THR A 112 1.06 -1.76 -8.87
CA THR A 112 0.70 -3.18 -8.98
C THR A 112 -0.28 -3.42 -10.14
N SER A 113 -1.27 -2.55 -10.31
CA SER A 113 -2.21 -2.64 -11.43
C SER A 113 -1.51 -2.53 -12.79
N GLN A 114 -0.61 -1.55 -12.95
CA GLN A 114 0.16 -1.36 -14.20
C GLN A 114 1.12 -2.53 -14.46
N LEU A 115 1.80 -3.01 -13.42
CA LEU A 115 2.66 -4.18 -13.52
C LEU A 115 1.87 -5.41 -13.96
N ALA A 116 0.72 -5.67 -13.33
CA ALA A 116 -0.14 -6.79 -13.68
C ALA A 116 -0.63 -6.73 -15.12
N GLN A 117 -1.07 -5.56 -15.61
CA GLN A 117 -1.51 -5.38 -16.99
C GLN A 117 -0.37 -5.66 -17.98
N THR A 118 0.81 -5.14 -17.71
CA THR A 118 1.98 -5.31 -18.58
C THR A 118 2.44 -6.77 -18.60
N THR A 119 2.52 -7.40 -17.43
CA THR A 119 2.92 -8.81 -17.30
C THR A 119 1.90 -9.75 -17.93
N LEU A 120 0.60 -9.49 -17.72
CA LEU A 120 -0.48 -10.24 -18.32
C LEU A 120 -0.34 -10.24 -19.86
N ARG A 121 -0.16 -9.05 -20.44
CA ARG A 121 0.00 -8.90 -21.89
C ARG A 121 1.24 -9.61 -22.42
N ALA A 122 2.36 -9.53 -21.71
CA ALA A 122 3.61 -10.18 -22.10
C ALA A 122 3.50 -11.71 -22.05
N VAL A 123 3.02 -12.28 -20.94
CA VAL A 123 2.90 -13.73 -20.76
C VAL A 123 1.89 -14.34 -21.72
N LEU A 124 0.74 -13.69 -21.93
CA LEU A 124 -0.29 -14.18 -22.85
C LEU A 124 0.15 -14.08 -24.32
N GLY A 125 0.95 -13.04 -24.66
CA GLY A 125 1.52 -12.89 -26.01
C GLY A 125 2.56 -13.96 -26.37
N GLU A 126 3.17 -14.60 -25.38
CA GLU A 126 4.12 -15.70 -25.57
C GLU A 126 3.48 -17.09 -25.59
N ALA A 127 2.24 -17.21 -25.16
CA ALA A 127 1.51 -18.47 -25.08
C ALA A 127 0.60 -18.69 -26.29
N ASP A 128 0.34 -19.95 -26.63
CA ASP A 128 -0.67 -20.32 -27.60
C ASP A 128 -2.07 -20.33 -26.95
N LEU A 129 -3.10 -20.10 -27.73
CA LEU A 129 -4.48 -20.10 -27.24
C LEU A 129 -4.85 -21.40 -26.54
N ASP A 130 -4.40 -22.53 -27.08
CA ASP A 130 -4.64 -23.86 -26.51
C ASP A 130 -4.02 -24.02 -25.11
N ASP A 131 -2.82 -23.50 -24.90
CA ASP A 131 -2.16 -23.46 -23.57
C ASP A 131 -2.90 -22.57 -22.58
N LEU A 132 -3.44 -21.45 -23.04
CA LEU A 132 -4.23 -20.54 -22.19
C LEU A 132 -5.54 -21.19 -21.71
N LEU A 133 -6.15 -22.03 -22.52
CA LEU A 133 -7.40 -22.72 -22.19
C LEU A 133 -7.16 -23.99 -21.36
N SER A 134 -6.12 -24.77 -21.70
CA SER A 134 -5.85 -26.08 -21.10
C SER A 134 -4.92 -26.04 -19.88
N LYS A 135 -3.98 -25.07 -19.84
CA LYS A 135 -2.94 -24.94 -18.79
C LYS A 135 -3.05 -23.64 -18.00
N ARG A 136 -4.27 -23.23 -17.66
CA ARG A 136 -4.53 -21.97 -16.92
C ARG A 136 -3.73 -21.85 -15.63
N GLU A 137 -3.60 -22.94 -14.87
CA GLU A 137 -2.84 -23.02 -13.64
C GLU A 137 -1.36 -22.66 -13.85
N SER A 138 -0.74 -23.23 -14.89
CA SER A 138 0.66 -22.94 -15.24
C SER A 138 0.88 -21.46 -15.62
N VAL A 139 -0.07 -20.89 -16.35
CA VAL A 139 -0.04 -19.46 -16.71
C VAL A 139 -0.18 -18.58 -15.46
N ASN A 140 -1.09 -18.92 -14.55
CA ASN A 140 -1.27 -18.20 -13.30
C ASN A 140 -0.02 -18.22 -12.42
N VAL A 141 0.63 -19.37 -12.27
CA VAL A 141 1.88 -19.50 -11.50
C VAL A 141 2.99 -18.65 -12.12
N ARG A 142 3.11 -18.66 -13.45
CA ARG A 142 4.11 -17.85 -14.17
C ARG A 142 3.84 -16.34 -13.97
N LEU A 143 2.61 -15.90 -14.08
CA LEU A 143 2.18 -14.53 -13.84
C LEU A 143 2.51 -14.11 -12.40
N GLN A 144 2.14 -14.93 -11.42
CA GLN A 144 2.40 -14.67 -10.01
C GLN A 144 3.89 -14.52 -9.76
N THR A 145 4.72 -15.43 -10.26
CA THR A 145 6.18 -15.40 -10.05
C THR A 145 6.80 -14.12 -10.59
N ILE A 146 6.40 -13.69 -11.78
CA ILE A 146 6.94 -12.46 -12.40
C ILE A 146 6.48 -11.21 -11.62
N ILE A 147 5.21 -11.16 -11.22
CA ILE A 147 4.66 -10.03 -10.47
C ILE A 147 5.33 -9.94 -9.09
N ASP A 148 5.49 -11.07 -8.41
CA ASP A 148 6.17 -11.15 -7.11
C ASP A 148 7.60 -10.62 -7.21
N GLU A 149 8.39 -11.11 -8.17
CA GLU A 149 9.78 -10.68 -8.36
C GLU A 149 9.91 -9.18 -8.59
N HIS A 150 8.98 -8.58 -9.34
CA HIS A 150 9.02 -7.15 -9.63
C HIS A 150 8.44 -6.28 -8.51
N SER A 151 7.56 -6.82 -7.68
CA SER A 151 6.94 -6.09 -6.56
C SER A 151 7.69 -6.23 -5.23
N ASP A 152 8.55 -7.22 -5.08
CA ASP A 152 9.39 -7.45 -3.88
C ASP A 152 10.14 -6.19 -3.39
N PRO A 153 10.75 -5.36 -4.28
CA PRO A 153 11.42 -4.13 -3.86
C PRO A 153 10.47 -3.13 -3.20
N TRP A 154 9.17 -3.20 -3.49
CA TRP A 154 8.15 -2.28 -2.96
C TRP A 154 7.53 -2.77 -1.64
N GLY A 155 7.84 -3.98 -1.19
CA GLY A 155 7.31 -4.57 0.05
C GLY A 155 5.89 -5.06 -0.06
#